data_366ed7a286b60fef67ab3d18195436ce
#
_entry.id   366ed7a286b60fef67ab3d18195436ce
#
_cell.length_a   1.000
_cell.length_b   1.000
_cell.length_c   1.000
_cell.angle_alpha   90.00
_cell.angle_beta   90.00
_cell.angle_gamma   90.00
#
_symmetry.space_group_name_H-M   'P 1'
#
loop_
_entity.id
_entity.type
_entity.pdbx_description
1 polymer ?
#
loop_
_entity_poly.entity_id
_entity_poly.type
_entity_poly.pdbx_seq_one_letter_code
_entity_poly.pdbx_strand_id
1 'polypeptide(L)'
;MKANIEIPVADLKMVLPGLSKVVSKRSSLPVLSCVKVTLNADRTLHIQANNLEQIVTARLNKPFNGKPGEMLVPLDELSTIAKRCAANDTIELSTDEKDTSITYSAAGTRIKQPLTHVALEEFPPATEVNSEPVQLDDAFKIALQQAFDCVSEDSTRWVLNGACLDVSKKEAHYVVGTDGRHLFSANSFLFDIPESIIVKPGKFLTWDGFVDDGQWTLRFLPGVKPEPKAKIVGKPAFVRLDSEHWTYVSQPIEGDYPNWKQVVPPAEVLKSHITLGESGIKTILEALPLLPGHNDNDQSVSLEIKGEYLVLKAKGRAEEWTEIPIPAKVSGKPVTIPMNRKYLAKALKIGCTQIDIEDKTSPMVCSTKGKILVICPLGPPDAKKVAAAPATPPASPSPENASAAATPPAAETTKPEEQPTERSQPVAENNGAATATRGNLSTTPTESEETPAIDLMLAQIGTLRDGVKKVTEDLGNMERLLRRAVKEQRTNEKEINRARTTLRSLKSVEL
;
A
#
# COMPACT_ATOMS: atom_id res chain seq x y z
N MET A 1 14.78 24.59 -24.76
CA MET A 1 15.48 25.74 -24.12
C MET A 1 16.82 25.28 -23.58
N LYS A 2 17.87 26.08 -23.72
CA LYS A 2 19.19 25.73 -23.14
C LYS A 2 19.20 26.04 -21.64
N ALA A 3 19.37 25.03 -20.80
CA ALA A 3 19.59 25.17 -19.37
C ALA A 3 20.99 24.66 -19.01
N ASN A 4 21.58 25.28 -17.98
CA ASN A 4 22.85 24.85 -17.41
C ASN A 4 22.77 25.06 -15.90
N ILE A 5 23.04 24.02 -15.11
CA ILE A 5 22.85 24.01 -13.67
C ILE A 5 24.08 23.44 -13.00
N GLU A 6 24.69 24.19 -12.10
CA GLU A 6 25.83 23.74 -11.28
C GLU A 6 25.34 23.33 -9.91
N ILE A 7 25.60 22.07 -9.52
CA ILE A 7 25.11 21.49 -8.27
C ILE A 7 26.31 20.93 -7.48
N PRO A 8 26.54 21.40 -6.25
CA PRO A 8 27.54 20.80 -5.36
C PRO A 8 27.18 19.32 -5.09
N VAL A 9 28.19 18.45 -5.13
CA VAL A 9 28.00 17.02 -4.90
C VAL A 9 27.45 16.73 -3.50
N ALA A 10 27.80 17.55 -2.51
CA ALA A 10 27.25 17.42 -1.16
C ALA A 10 25.71 17.53 -1.15
N ASP A 11 25.16 18.49 -1.90
CA ASP A 11 23.70 18.69 -1.99
C ASP A 11 23.02 17.51 -2.70
N LEU A 12 23.62 17.00 -3.78
CA LEU A 12 23.11 15.80 -4.44
C LEU A 12 23.14 14.58 -3.52
N LYS A 13 24.23 14.37 -2.77
CA LYS A 13 24.34 13.25 -1.82
C LYS A 13 23.29 13.32 -0.71
N MET A 14 22.83 14.51 -0.35
CA MET A 14 21.76 14.71 0.64
C MET A 14 20.40 14.30 0.07
N VAL A 15 20.07 14.61 -1.18
CA VAL A 15 18.72 14.41 -1.73
C VAL A 15 18.55 13.12 -2.52
N LEU A 16 19.59 12.58 -3.15
CA LEU A 16 19.50 11.36 -3.97
C LEU A 16 18.94 10.13 -3.22
N PRO A 17 19.26 9.88 -1.93
CA PRO A 17 18.66 8.79 -1.18
C PRO A 17 17.14 8.86 -1.13
N GLY A 18 16.55 10.03 -0.86
CA GLY A 18 15.11 10.24 -0.82
C GLY A 18 14.45 10.03 -2.18
N LEU A 19 15.00 10.65 -3.24
CA LEU A 19 14.49 10.49 -4.61
C LEU A 19 14.52 9.01 -5.06
N SER A 20 15.54 8.27 -4.66
CA SER A 20 15.68 6.83 -4.97
C SER A 20 14.60 5.94 -4.32
N LYS A 21 13.87 6.44 -3.33
CA LYS A 21 12.74 5.72 -2.71
C LYS A 21 11.49 5.73 -3.59
N VAL A 22 11.40 6.67 -4.51
CA VAL A 22 10.24 6.90 -5.38
C VAL A 22 10.50 6.44 -6.81
N VAL A 23 11.66 6.76 -7.37
CA VAL A 23 12.01 6.41 -8.76
C VAL A 23 11.91 4.91 -9.00
N SER A 24 11.18 4.51 -10.04
CA SER A 24 11.00 3.12 -10.42
C SER A 24 12.13 2.65 -11.35
N LYS A 25 12.96 1.72 -10.87
CA LYS A 25 14.06 1.13 -11.66
C LYS A 25 13.60 0.14 -12.74
N ARG A 26 12.37 -0.31 -12.70
CA ARG A 26 11.78 -1.34 -13.59
C ARG A 26 10.46 -0.88 -14.20
N SER A 27 10.34 0.41 -14.48
CA SER A 27 9.15 0.94 -15.15
C SER A 27 9.17 0.61 -16.64
N SER A 28 8.01 0.32 -17.21
CA SER A 28 7.81 0.26 -18.66
C SER A 28 7.91 1.64 -19.33
N LEU A 29 7.84 2.71 -18.53
CA LEU A 29 7.99 4.09 -18.97
C LEU A 29 9.39 4.60 -18.56
N PRO A 30 10.33 4.76 -19.50
CA PRO A 30 11.71 5.20 -19.22
C PRO A 30 11.79 6.52 -18.47
N VAL A 31 10.87 7.46 -18.74
CA VAL A 31 10.80 8.77 -18.09
C VAL A 31 10.67 8.68 -16.57
N LEU A 32 10.02 7.64 -16.03
CA LEU A 32 9.88 7.42 -14.58
C LEU A 32 11.17 6.95 -13.89
N SER A 33 12.23 6.66 -14.66
CA SER A 33 13.57 6.43 -14.13
C SER A 33 14.38 7.72 -14.00
N CYS A 34 13.88 8.83 -14.55
CA CYS A 34 14.48 10.16 -14.50
C CYS A 34 13.97 10.98 -13.31
N VAL A 35 14.74 11.96 -12.94
CA VAL A 35 14.32 13.08 -12.08
C VAL A 35 14.26 14.35 -12.90
N LYS A 36 13.28 15.18 -12.62
CA LYS A 36 13.18 16.51 -13.18
C LYS A 36 13.97 17.49 -12.32
N VAL A 37 15.00 18.09 -12.87
CA VAL A 37 15.83 19.09 -12.23
C VAL A 37 15.40 20.45 -12.75
N THR A 38 14.97 21.33 -11.84
CA THR A 38 14.49 22.69 -12.14
C THR A 38 15.32 23.71 -11.38
N LEU A 39 16.04 24.58 -12.10
CA LEU A 39 16.61 25.80 -11.53
C LEU A 39 15.62 26.94 -11.75
N ASN A 40 15.05 27.45 -10.68
CA ASN A 40 14.06 28.51 -10.71
C ASN A 40 14.71 29.90 -11.02
N ALA A 41 13.87 30.87 -11.36
CA ALA A 41 14.33 32.25 -11.62
C ALA A 41 14.95 32.91 -10.38
N ASP A 42 14.50 32.54 -9.17
CA ASP A 42 15.04 32.96 -7.87
C ASP A 42 16.33 32.25 -7.47
N ARG A 43 16.85 31.35 -8.34
CA ARG A 43 18.03 30.52 -8.13
C ARG A 43 17.86 29.34 -7.18
N THR A 44 16.69 29.10 -6.67
CA THR A 44 16.42 27.86 -5.90
C THR A 44 16.40 26.65 -6.82
N LEU A 45 16.81 25.49 -6.30
CA LEU A 45 16.87 24.25 -7.05
C LEU A 45 15.83 23.25 -6.54
N HIS A 46 15.01 22.74 -7.44
CA HIS A 46 14.06 21.67 -7.17
C HIS A 46 14.46 20.42 -7.95
N ILE A 47 14.42 19.26 -7.28
CA ILE A 47 14.65 17.97 -7.93
C ILE A 47 13.46 17.06 -7.62
N GLN A 48 12.71 16.70 -8.65
CA GLN A 48 11.44 15.97 -8.52
C GLN A 48 11.55 14.55 -9.07
N ALA A 49 11.03 13.59 -8.32
CA ALA A 49 10.79 12.21 -8.73
C ALA A 49 9.28 11.94 -8.79
N ASN A 50 8.84 11.16 -9.76
CA ASN A 50 7.44 10.79 -9.95
C ASN A 50 7.34 9.32 -10.37
N ASN A 51 6.44 8.55 -9.75
CA ASN A 51 6.16 7.17 -10.15
C ASN A 51 4.67 6.91 -10.44
N LEU A 52 3.90 7.98 -10.71
CA LEU A 52 2.45 8.03 -10.96
C LEU A 52 1.59 7.87 -9.69
N GLU A 53 2.07 7.18 -8.66
CA GLU A 53 1.37 7.07 -7.36
C GLU A 53 1.84 8.14 -6.37
N GLN A 54 3.11 8.50 -6.46
CA GLN A 54 3.77 9.42 -5.53
C GLN A 54 4.67 10.38 -6.29
N ILE A 55 4.64 11.63 -5.87
CA ILE A 55 5.51 12.70 -6.36
C ILE A 55 6.30 13.21 -5.17
N VAL A 56 7.63 13.24 -5.30
CA VAL A 56 8.51 13.78 -4.27
C VAL A 56 9.39 14.86 -4.89
N THR A 57 9.45 16.01 -4.25
CA THR A 57 10.29 17.11 -4.66
C THR A 57 11.25 17.48 -3.53
N ALA A 58 12.55 17.37 -3.79
CA ALA A 58 13.58 17.97 -2.95
C ALA A 58 13.66 19.45 -3.25
N ARG A 59 13.60 20.30 -2.23
CA ARG A 59 13.67 21.76 -2.33
C ARG A 59 14.97 22.22 -1.68
N LEU A 60 15.85 22.76 -2.48
CA LEU A 60 17.12 23.34 -2.03
C LEU A 60 17.00 24.86 -2.10
N ASN A 61 16.61 25.47 -0.98
CA ASN A 61 16.24 26.89 -0.85
C ASN A 61 17.46 27.82 -0.67
N LYS A 62 18.56 27.51 -1.35
CA LYS A 62 19.75 28.36 -1.43
C LYS A 62 20.06 28.69 -2.89
N PRO A 63 20.83 29.77 -3.18
CA PRO A 63 21.13 30.11 -4.56
C PRO A 63 22.11 29.14 -5.21
N PHE A 64 21.76 28.68 -6.43
CA PHE A 64 22.59 27.85 -7.29
C PHE A 64 23.05 28.64 -8.52
N ASN A 65 24.23 28.28 -9.04
CA ASN A 65 24.76 28.84 -10.26
C ASN A 65 24.15 28.15 -11.50
N GLY A 66 24.13 28.89 -12.61
CA GLY A 66 23.70 28.36 -13.87
C GLY A 66 22.66 29.26 -14.57
N LYS A 67 22.07 28.74 -15.63
CA LYS A 67 20.97 29.35 -16.37
C LYS A 67 19.65 28.68 -15.96
N PRO A 68 18.67 29.44 -15.45
CA PRO A 68 17.35 28.90 -15.10
C PRO A 68 16.74 28.09 -16.24
N GLY A 69 16.07 26.98 -15.86
CA GLY A 69 15.42 26.07 -16.78
C GLY A 69 15.20 24.69 -16.16
N GLU A 70 14.67 23.80 -16.96
CA GLU A 70 14.30 22.44 -16.56
C GLU A 70 14.99 21.40 -17.44
N MET A 71 15.27 20.24 -16.86
CA MET A 71 15.79 19.08 -17.60
C MET A 71 15.45 17.77 -16.90
N LEU A 72 15.41 16.68 -17.66
CA LEU A 72 15.30 15.33 -17.15
C LEU A 72 16.68 14.67 -17.11
N VAL A 73 16.96 14.03 -15.98
CA VAL A 73 18.25 13.35 -15.75
C VAL A 73 17.98 11.94 -15.21
N PRO A 74 18.54 10.90 -15.82
CA PRO A 74 18.43 9.54 -15.30
C PRO A 74 19.03 9.46 -13.89
N LEU A 75 18.23 9.04 -12.89
CA LEU A 75 18.64 9.04 -11.49
C LEU A 75 19.82 8.11 -11.22
N ASP A 76 19.86 6.93 -11.85
CA ASP A 76 20.93 5.95 -11.64
C ASP A 76 22.28 6.45 -12.17
N GLU A 77 22.30 7.16 -13.31
CA GLU A 77 23.50 7.78 -13.84
C GLU A 77 23.98 8.92 -12.93
N LEU A 78 23.08 9.84 -12.56
CA LEU A 78 23.38 10.93 -11.63
C LEU A 78 23.90 10.40 -10.28
N SER A 79 23.25 9.38 -9.72
CA SER A 79 23.67 8.76 -8.47
C SER A 79 25.04 8.06 -8.56
N THR A 80 25.32 7.42 -9.69
CA THR A 80 26.61 6.74 -9.92
C THR A 80 27.75 7.74 -10.01
N ILE A 81 27.54 8.85 -10.69
CA ILE A 81 28.53 9.91 -10.82
C ILE A 81 28.74 10.62 -9.48
N ALA A 82 27.66 11.02 -8.80
CA ALA A 82 27.75 11.68 -7.51
C ALA A 82 28.48 10.85 -6.43
N LYS A 83 28.36 9.51 -6.47
CA LYS A 83 29.10 8.63 -5.56
C LYS A 83 30.61 8.59 -5.83
N ARG A 84 31.03 8.83 -7.08
CA ARG A 84 32.46 8.82 -7.48
C ARG A 84 33.15 10.16 -7.23
N CYS A 85 32.39 11.27 -7.15
CA CYS A 85 32.92 12.60 -6.92
C CYS A 85 33.13 12.88 -5.41
N ALA A 86 34.08 13.72 -5.08
CA ALA A 86 34.27 14.21 -3.73
C ALA A 86 33.12 15.16 -3.32
N ALA A 87 32.85 15.31 -2.01
CA ALA A 87 31.75 16.14 -1.54
C ALA A 87 31.90 17.63 -1.94
N ASN A 88 33.16 18.09 -2.06
CA ASN A 88 33.47 19.47 -2.43
C ASN A 88 33.47 19.74 -3.95
N ASP A 89 33.28 18.68 -4.75
CA ASP A 89 33.18 18.83 -6.21
C ASP A 89 31.82 19.45 -6.59
N THR A 90 31.77 19.98 -7.81
CA THR A 90 30.54 20.47 -8.43
C THR A 90 30.27 19.67 -9.70
N ILE A 91 29.02 19.28 -9.88
CA ILE A 91 28.52 18.66 -11.10
C ILE A 91 27.75 19.72 -11.88
N GLU A 92 28.03 19.80 -13.18
CA GLU A 92 27.34 20.68 -14.11
C GLU A 92 26.43 19.84 -15.00
N LEU A 93 25.13 20.12 -14.96
CA LEU A 93 24.12 19.54 -15.84
C LEU A 93 23.81 20.54 -16.95
N SER A 94 23.86 20.11 -18.19
CA SER A 94 23.57 20.95 -19.35
C SER A 94 22.61 20.25 -20.28
N THR A 95 21.60 20.98 -20.74
CA THR A 95 20.70 20.51 -21.78
C THR A 95 20.49 21.54 -22.86
N ASP A 96 20.34 21.08 -24.08
CA ASP A 96 19.76 21.83 -25.18
C ASP A 96 18.55 21.07 -25.76
N GLU A 97 18.11 21.39 -26.95
CA GLU A 97 16.89 20.82 -27.53
C GLU A 97 17.00 19.32 -27.87
N LYS A 98 18.22 18.80 -27.98
CA LYS A 98 18.47 17.42 -28.43
C LYS A 98 19.36 16.61 -27.52
N ASP A 99 20.22 17.28 -26.76
CA ASP A 99 21.26 16.63 -25.98
C ASP A 99 21.22 17.03 -24.51
N THR A 100 21.41 16.08 -23.65
CA THR A 100 21.64 16.28 -22.22
C THR A 100 22.99 15.73 -21.87
N SER A 101 23.76 16.46 -21.06
CA SER A 101 25.10 16.05 -20.64
C SER A 101 25.39 16.43 -19.21
N ILE A 102 26.26 15.65 -18.58
CA ILE A 102 26.78 15.88 -17.24
C ILE A 102 28.28 16.09 -17.30
N THR A 103 28.78 17.14 -16.66
CA THR A 103 30.20 17.43 -16.54
C THR A 103 30.60 17.35 -15.07
N TYR A 104 31.64 16.61 -14.77
CA TYR A 104 32.12 16.38 -13.41
C TYR A 104 33.65 16.21 -13.38
N SER A 105 34.27 16.30 -12.21
CA SER A 105 35.69 16.08 -12.02
C SER A 105 35.96 14.68 -11.49
N ALA A 106 36.91 13.96 -12.11
CA ALA A 106 37.38 12.68 -11.63
C ALA A 106 38.90 12.58 -11.85
N ALA A 107 39.64 12.18 -10.82
CA ALA A 107 41.11 12.09 -10.85
C ALA A 107 41.80 13.37 -11.37
N GLY A 108 41.31 14.54 -11.01
CA GLY A 108 41.85 15.82 -11.45
C GLY A 108 41.51 16.23 -12.89
N THR A 109 40.74 15.43 -13.59
CA THR A 109 40.34 15.69 -14.99
C THR A 109 38.84 16.01 -15.06
N ARG A 110 38.48 17.04 -15.85
CA ARG A 110 37.08 17.37 -16.13
C ARG A 110 36.56 16.45 -17.25
N ILE A 111 35.52 15.70 -16.94
CA ILE A 111 34.90 14.74 -17.84
C ILE A 111 33.51 15.22 -18.21
N LYS A 112 33.21 15.32 -19.50
CA LYS A 112 31.87 15.54 -20.02
C LYS A 112 31.30 14.23 -20.57
N GLN A 113 30.16 13.79 -20.03
CA GLN A 113 29.49 12.56 -20.43
C GLN A 113 28.10 12.89 -20.98
N PRO A 114 27.72 12.38 -22.16
CA PRO A 114 26.35 12.47 -22.63
C PRO A 114 25.45 11.59 -21.74
N LEU A 115 24.23 12.08 -21.48
CA LEU A 115 23.16 11.36 -20.79
C LEU A 115 22.07 10.98 -21.78
N THR A 116 21.31 9.94 -21.48
CA THR A 116 20.11 9.63 -22.25
C THR A 116 19.16 10.81 -22.22
N HIS A 117 18.92 11.38 -23.39
CA HIS A 117 17.97 12.50 -23.52
C HIS A 117 16.53 11.95 -23.49
N VAL A 118 15.71 12.54 -22.62
CA VAL A 118 14.27 12.29 -22.53
C VAL A 118 13.55 13.64 -22.64
N ALA A 119 12.50 13.69 -23.45
CA ALA A 119 11.76 14.92 -23.65
C ALA A 119 11.03 15.33 -22.37
N LEU A 120 11.09 16.63 -22.02
CA LEU A 120 10.51 17.14 -20.78
C LEU A 120 8.98 16.94 -20.73
N GLU A 121 8.33 16.97 -21.88
CA GLU A 121 6.90 16.80 -22.06
C GLU A 121 6.40 15.38 -21.70
N GLU A 122 7.30 14.41 -21.70
CA GLU A 122 6.98 13.04 -21.29
C GLU A 122 6.88 12.88 -19.76
N PHE A 123 7.43 13.84 -18.99
CA PHE A 123 7.41 13.75 -17.54
C PHE A 123 6.02 14.09 -17.01
N PRO A 124 5.42 13.21 -16.19
CA PRO A 124 4.06 13.42 -15.68
C PRO A 124 3.98 14.73 -14.88
N PRO A 125 2.95 15.57 -15.10
CA PRO A 125 2.79 16.83 -14.39
C PRO A 125 2.56 16.57 -12.89
N ALA A 126 3.06 17.48 -12.07
CA ALA A 126 2.78 17.48 -10.64
C ALA A 126 1.38 18.04 -10.38
N THR A 127 0.64 17.38 -9.49
CA THR A 127 -0.63 17.92 -9.03
C THR A 127 -0.38 18.98 -7.95
N GLU A 128 -0.95 20.15 -8.14
CA GLU A 128 -0.92 21.22 -7.16
C GLU A 128 -1.97 20.97 -6.07
N VAL A 129 -1.53 21.04 -4.80
CA VAL A 129 -2.38 20.91 -3.61
C VAL A 129 -2.17 22.18 -2.79
N ASN A 130 -3.10 23.14 -2.92
CA ASN A 130 -2.96 24.51 -2.42
C ASN A 130 -3.96 24.86 -1.29
N SER A 131 -4.49 23.84 -0.57
CA SER A 131 -5.30 24.11 0.62
C SER A 131 -4.47 24.74 1.74
N GLU A 132 -5.13 25.28 2.76
CA GLU A 132 -4.45 25.78 3.94
C GLU A 132 -3.63 24.70 4.62
N PRO A 133 -2.41 24.99 5.07
CA PRO A 133 -1.54 24.01 5.70
C PRO A 133 -1.95 23.74 7.14
N VAL A 134 -2.13 22.46 7.48
CA VAL A 134 -2.30 22.00 8.85
C VAL A 134 -0.95 21.63 9.42
N GLN A 135 -0.56 22.24 10.53
CA GLN A 135 0.70 21.91 11.21
C GLN A 135 0.60 20.54 11.89
N LEU A 136 1.63 19.73 11.74
CA LEU A 136 1.73 18.39 12.32
C LEU A 136 2.93 18.35 13.27
N ASP A 137 2.71 17.86 14.48
CA ASP A 137 3.74 17.70 15.50
C ASP A 137 4.51 16.37 15.39
N ASP A 138 5.55 16.22 16.18
CA ASP A 138 6.33 14.98 16.21
C ASP A 138 5.53 13.78 16.77
N ALA A 139 4.55 14.05 17.63
CA ALA A 139 3.65 12.99 18.12
C ALA A 139 2.83 12.39 16.98
N PHE A 140 2.38 13.23 16.05
CA PHE A 140 1.70 12.75 14.83
C PHE A 140 2.64 11.93 13.95
N LYS A 141 3.87 12.40 13.67
CA LYS A 141 4.83 11.65 12.85
C LYS A 141 5.08 10.26 13.41
N ILE A 142 5.33 10.17 14.72
CA ILE A 142 5.51 8.89 15.42
C ILE A 142 4.26 8.02 15.30
N ALA A 143 3.06 8.59 15.52
CA ALA A 143 1.82 7.84 15.43
C ALA A 143 1.56 7.33 14.01
N LEU A 144 1.86 8.11 12.98
CA LEU A 144 1.72 7.70 11.59
C LEU A 144 2.65 6.53 11.25
N GLN A 145 3.93 6.57 11.70
CA GLN A 145 4.86 5.45 11.51
C GLN A 145 4.37 4.19 12.23
N GLN A 146 3.89 4.32 13.47
CA GLN A 146 3.33 3.21 14.24
C GLN A 146 2.06 2.63 13.60
N ALA A 147 1.22 3.48 13.00
CA ALA A 147 0.06 3.04 12.23
C ALA A 147 0.47 2.29 10.97
N PHE A 148 1.48 2.78 10.22
CA PHE A 148 2.02 2.11 9.05
C PHE A 148 2.56 0.70 9.37
N ASP A 149 3.16 0.52 10.54
CA ASP A 149 3.60 -0.80 11.00
C ASP A 149 2.43 -1.77 11.27
N CYS A 150 1.21 -1.25 11.40
CA CYS A 150 0.02 -2.03 11.73
C CYS A 150 -0.92 -2.28 10.56
N VAL A 151 -0.66 -1.72 9.37
CA VAL A 151 -1.51 -1.92 8.19
C VAL A 151 -1.37 -3.32 7.60
N SER A 152 -2.33 -3.71 6.77
CA SER A 152 -2.34 -4.99 6.06
C SER A 152 -1.41 -4.97 4.84
N GLU A 153 -0.74 -6.09 4.58
CA GLU A 153 -0.02 -6.33 3.31
C GLU A 153 -0.90 -7.10 2.30
N ASP A 154 -2.11 -7.48 2.67
CA ASP A 154 -3.05 -8.23 1.84
C ASP A 154 -3.73 -7.29 0.83
N SER A 155 -3.39 -7.44 -0.45
CA SER A 155 -3.93 -6.61 -1.53
C SER A 155 -5.44 -6.78 -1.74
N THR A 156 -6.05 -7.86 -1.24
CA THR A 156 -7.52 -8.06 -1.31
C THR A 156 -8.27 -7.16 -0.34
N ARG A 157 -7.58 -6.59 0.63
CA ARG A 157 -8.10 -5.67 1.65
C ARG A 157 -7.51 -4.28 1.49
N TRP A 158 -7.56 -3.73 0.28
CA TRP A 158 -6.82 -2.52 -0.09
C TRP A 158 -7.03 -1.32 0.84
N VAL A 159 -8.24 -1.13 1.42
CA VAL A 159 -8.52 -0.05 2.39
C VAL A 159 -7.73 -0.19 3.69
N LEU A 160 -7.27 -1.41 4.05
CA LEU A 160 -6.43 -1.67 5.21
C LEU A 160 -4.92 -1.58 4.90
N ASN A 161 -4.54 -1.37 3.64
CA ASN A 161 -3.13 -1.20 3.25
C ASN A 161 -2.60 0.21 3.54
N GLY A 162 -3.38 1.06 4.20
CA GLY A 162 -2.99 2.41 4.61
C GLY A 162 -3.42 2.76 6.02
N ALA A 163 -2.79 3.79 6.58
CA ALA A 163 -3.17 4.39 7.83
C ALA A 163 -4.31 5.39 7.62
N CYS A 164 -5.37 5.28 8.41
CA CYS A 164 -6.51 6.18 8.37
C CYS A 164 -6.27 7.40 9.29
N LEU A 165 -6.40 8.60 8.74
CA LEU A 165 -6.58 9.82 9.50
C LEU A 165 -8.09 10.00 9.70
N ASP A 166 -8.61 9.56 10.85
CA ASP A 166 -10.06 9.54 11.15
C ASP A 166 -10.47 10.87 11.78
N VAL A 167 -11.21 11.69 11.04
CA VAL A 167 -11.81 12.95 11.45
C VAL A 167 -13.35 12.86 11.60
N SER A 168 -13.88 11.66 11.69
CA SER A 168 -15.33 11.42 11.78
C SER A 168 -16.00 12.09 12.99
N LYS A 169 -15.24 12.42 14.05
CA LYS A 169 -15.69 13.17 15.21
C LYS A 169 -14.94 14.49 15.29
N LYS A 170 -15.65 15.62 15.33
CA LYS A 170 -15.06 16.97 15.38
C LYS A 170 -14.12 17.20 16.57
N GLU A 171 -14.35 16.52 17.68
CA GLU A 171 -13.66 16.74 18.96
C GLU A 171 -12.51 15.76 19.21
N ALA A 172 -12.38 14.72 18.38
CA ALA A 172 -11.39 13.66 18.57
C ALA A 172 -11.01 13.05 17.24
N HIS A 173 -9.82 13.39 16.77
CA HIS A 173 -9.23 12.82 15.56
C HIS A 173 -8.23 11.72 15.92
N TYR A 174 -8.10 10.75 15.05
CA TYR A 174 -7.27 9.57 15.30
C TYR A 174 -6.38 9.24 14.10
N VAL A 175 -5.22 8.68 14.39
CA VAL A 175 -4.39 7.98 13.41
C VAL A 175 -4.54 6.49 13.68
N VAL A 176 -5.00 5.72 12.70
CA VAL A 176 -5.39 4.32 12.87
C VAL A 176 -4.72 3.44 11.83
N GLY A 177 -4.20 2.30 12.25
CA GLY A 177 -3.69 1.25 11.36
C GLY A 177 -4.15 -0.13 11.81
N THR A 178 -4.56 -1.01 10.89
CA THR A 178 -4.97 -2.39 11.21
C THR A 178 -4.76 -3.35 10.05
N ASP A 179 -4.46 -4.61 10.37
CA ASP A 179 -4.46 -5.73 9.43
C ASP A 179 -5.69 -6.66 9.60
N GLY A 180 -6.64 -6.26 10.46
CA GLY A 180 -7.81 -7.06 10.84
C GLY A 180 -7.55 -8.09 11.93
N ARG A 181 -6.31 -8.21 12.46
CA ARG A 181 -5.94 -9.09 13.58
C ARG A 181 -5.40 -8.32 14.77
N HIS A 182 -4.84 -7.15 14.51
CA HIS A 182 -4.49 -6.16 15.51
C HIS A 182 -4.82 -4.78 14.98
N LEU A 183 -5.00 -3.83 15.88
CA LEU A 183 -5.37 -2.47 15.56
C LEU A 183 -4.59 -1.50 16.45
N PHE A 184 -3.89 -0.57 15.82
CA PHE A 184 -3.30 0.58 16.47
C PHE A 184 -4.20 1.80 16.30
N SER A 185 -4.36 2.57 17.37
CA SER A 185 -5.01 3.89 17.31
C SER A 185 -4.28 4.86 18.24
N ALA A 186 -4.03 6.04 17.75
CA ALA A 186 -3.52 7.17 18.51
C ALA A 186 -4.42 8.37 18.35
N ASN A 187 -4.62 9.12 19.44
CA ASN A 187 -5.30 10.41 19.46
C ASN A 187 -4.34 11.49 19.99
N SER A 188 -4.80 12.68 20.20
CA SER A 188 -4.07 13.89 20.63
C SER A 188 -3.74 14.81 19.45
N PHE A 189 -4.48 14.66 18.35
CA PHE A 189 -4.34 15.45 17.15
C PHE A 189 -5.66 16.12 16.79
N LEU A 190 -5.59 17.26 16.10
CA LEU A 190 -6.72 17.86 15.41
C LEU A 190 -6.25 18.20 13.99
N PHE A 191 -6.93 17.64 13.01
CA PHE A 191 -6.65 17.88 11.59
C PHE A 191 -7.79 18.72 11.00
N ASP A 192 -7.46 19.85 10.42
CA ASP A 192 -8.45 20.63 9.66
C ASP A 192 -8.52 20.14 8.22
N ILE A 193 -9.04 18.91 8.07
CA ILE A 193 -9.36 18.30 6.79
C ILE A 193 -10.85 17.93 6.74
N PRO A 194 -11.49 18.04 5.56
CA PRO A 194 -12.95 17.92 5.45
C PRO A 194 -13.48 16.49 5.60
N GLU A 195 -12.65 15.50 5.37
CA GLU A 195 -13.02 14.08 5.40
C GLU A 195 -11.86 13.21 5.88
N SER A 196 -12.18 12.00 6.36
CA SER A 196 -11.16 11.01 6.72
C SER A 196 -10.45 10.50 5.48
N ILE A 197 -9.13 10.35 5.56
CA ILE A 197 -8.28 9.91 4.45
C ILE A 197 -7.44 8.69 4.84
N ILE A 198 -7.13 7.84 3.86
CA ILE A 198 -6.29 6.66 4.06
C ILE A 198 -4.97 6.88 3.34
N VAL A 199 -3.90 7.09 4.11
CA VAL A 199 -2.56 7.34 3.59
C VAL A 199 -1.82 6.02 3.43
N LYS A 200 -1.37 5.72 2.19
CA LYS A 200 -0.60 4.52 1.89
C LYS A 200 0.84 4.64 2.39
N PRO A 201 1.38 3.67 3.16
CA PRO A 201 2.79 3.66 3.51
C PRO A 201 3.66 3.54 2.26
N GLY A 202 4.80 4.21 2.28
CA GLY A 202 5.75 4.17 1.18
C GLY A 202 7.18 4.26 1.69
N LYS A 203 8.14 3.79 0.90
CA LYS A 203 9.57 3.82 1.25
C LYS A 203 10.08 5.24 1.54
N PHE A 204 9.43 6.26 0.99
CA PHE A 204 9.78 7.66 1.24
C PHE A 204 9.19 8.16 2.56
N LEU A 205 7.90 7.87 2.82
CA LEU A 205 7.21 8.29 4.05
C LEU A 205 7.76 7.63 5.33
N THR A 206 8.42 6.47 5.20
CA THR A 206 9.03 5.74 6.31
C THR A 206 10.56 5.90 6.37
N TRP A 207 11.11 6.81 5.57
CA TRP A 207 12.54 7.07 5.54
C TRP A 207 12.91 8.16 6.56
N ASP A 208 13.88 7.86 7.43
CA ASP A 208 14.34 8.77 8.49
C ASP A 208 14.71 10.16 7.97
N GLY A 209 15.33 10.25 6.78
CA GLY A 209 15.68 11.53 6.15
C GLY A 209 14.48 12.38 5.70
N PHE A 210 13.25 11.86 5.75
CA PHE A 210 12.03 12.64 5.62
C PHE A 210 11.33 12.81 6.98
N VAL A 211 11.31 11.75 7.80
CA VAL A 211 10.66 11.77 9.12
C VAL A 211 11.32 12.81 10.03
N ASP A 212 12.66 12.88 9.98
CA ASP A 212 13.46 13.79 10.82
C ASP A 212 13.69 15.17 10.19
N ASP A 213 13.14 15.44 8.98
CA ASP A 213 13.36 16.67 8.22
C ASP A 213 12.45 17.82 8.70
N GLY A 214 12.64 18.26 9.93
CA GLY A 214 11.94 19.42 10.48
C GLY A 214 10.44 19.19 10.73
N GLN A 215 9.69 20.26 10.85
CA GLN A 215 8.26 20.23 11.11
C GLN A 215 7.48 19.91 9.84
N TRP A 216 6.42 19.07 9.97
CA TRP A 216 5.57 18.74 8.84
C TRP A 216 4.33 19.62 8.76
N THR A 217 3.88 19.86 7.53
CA THR A 217 2.56 20.40 7.24
C THR A 217 1.79 19.47 6.33
N LEU A 218 0.49 19.34 6.57
CA LEU A 218 -0.46 18.58 5.76
C LEU A 218 -1.33 19.55 4.96
N ARG A 219 -1.52 19.25 3.68
CA ARG A 219 -2.52 19.87 2.81
C ARG A 219 -3.34 18.78 2.15
N PHE A 220 -4.61 19.05 1.91
CA PHE A 220 -5.51 18.08 1.30
C PHE A 220 -6.34 18.72 0.20
N LEU A 221 -6.37 18.06 -0.96
CA LEU A 221 -7.23 18.41 -2.07
C LEU A 221 -8.32 17.32 -2.18
N PRO A 222 -9.58 17.63 -1.87
CA PRO A 222 -10.66 16.64 -1.95
C PRO A 222 -10.91 16.21 -3.39
N GLY A 223 -11.28 14.95 -3.54
CA GLY A 223 -11.68 14.40 -4.84
C GLY A 223 -13.07 14.91 -5.27
N VAL A 224 -13.30 14.87 -6.56
CA VAL A 224 -14.62 15.15 -7.16
C VAL A 224 -15.21 13.83 -7.64
N LYS A 225 -16.35 13.43 -7.06
CA LYS A 225 -17.06 12.22 -7.50
C LYS A 225 -17.67 12.45 -8.88
N PRO A 226 -17.61 11.45 -9.81
CA PRO A 226 -18.23 11.59 -11.11
C PRO A 226 -19.74 11.63 -11.01
N GLU A 227 -20.36 12.59 -11.65
CA GLU A 227 -21.82 12.70 -11.76
C GLU A 227 -22.27 12.60 -13.22
N PRO A 228 -22.73 11.42 -13.67
CA PRO A 228 -23.12 11.21 -15.07
C PRO A 228 -24.22 12.17 -15.56
N LYS A 229 -25.19 12.51 -14.69
CA LYS A 229 -26.28 13.43 -15.00
C LYS A 229 -25.81 14.87 -15.22
N ALA A 230 -24.82 15.32 -14.45
CA ALA A 230 -24.24 16.66 -14.54
C ALA A 230 -23.04 16.73 -15.49
N LYS A 231 -22.64 15.61 -16.14
CA LYS A 231 -21.41 15.48 -16.97
C LYS A 231 -20.13 15.90 -16.21
N ILE A 232 -20.11 15.73 -14.89
CA ILE A 232 -18.95 16.02 -14.08
C ILE A 232 -17.98 14.82 -14.18
N VAL A 233 -16.77 15.10 -14.66
CA VAL A 233 -15.67 14.12 -14.68
C VAL A 233 -15.09 14.03 -13.28
N GLY A 234 -15.02 12.81 -12.71
CA GLY A 234 -14.39 12.57 -11.42
C GLY A 234 -12.92 13.00 -11.42
N LYS A 235 -12.48 13.54 -10.31
CA LYS A 235 -11.06 13.85 -10.05
C LYS A 235 -10.63 13.18 -8.77
N PRO A 236 -9.43 12.56 -8.72
CA PRO A 236 -8.94 11.94 -7.50
C PRO A 236 -8.62 12.99 -6.43
N ALA A 237 -8.69 12.56 -5.17
CA ALA A 237 -8.17 13.35 -4.06
C ALA A 237 -6.64 13.30 -4.04
N PHE A 238 -6.01 14.29 -3.40
CA PHE A 238 -4.57 14.30 -3.18
C PHE A 238 -4.24 14.77 -1.75
N VAL A 239 -3.23 14.14 -1.18
CA VAL A 239 -2.62 14.57 0.07
C VAL A 239 -1.20 15.06 -0.23
N ARG A 240 -0.83 16.18 0.41
CA ARG A 240 0.52 16.74 0.35
C ARG A 240 1.06 16.89 1.77
N LEU A 241 2.28 16.39 1.96
CA LEU A 241 3.07 16.58 3.16
C LEU A 241 4.32 17.39 2.79
N ASP A 242 4.54 18.50 3.47
CA ASP A 242 5.76 19.29 3.34
C ASP A 242 6.57 19.20 4.63
N SER A 243 7.89 19.09 4.48
CA SER A 243 8.88 19.25 5.54
C SER A 243 9.82 20.41 5.20
N GLU A 244 10.96 20.55 5.84
CA GLU A 244 11.90 21.64 5.57
C GLU A 244 12.44 21.60 4.13
N HIS A 245 12.89 20.41 3.68
CA HIS A 245 13.51 20.23 2.36
C HIS A 245 12.66 19.45 1.37
N TRP A 246 11.54 18.84 1.80
CA TRP A 246 10.79 17.94 0.96
C TRP A 246 9.33 18.34 0.79
N THR A 247 8.81 18.04 -0.38
CA THR A 247 7.37 17.98 -0.66
C THR A 247 7.03 16.57 -1.13
N TYR A 248 6.08 15.95 -0.48
CA TYR A 248 5.50 14.65 -0.87
C TYR A 248 4.04 14.84 -1.27
N VAL A 249 3.65 14.32 -2.42
CA VAL A 249 2.25 14.34 -2.90
C VAL A 249 1.86 12.93 -3.32
N SER A 250 0.69 12.47 -2.88
CA SER A 250 0.13 11.17 -3.33
C SER A 250 -1.39 11.19 -3.33
N GLN A 251 -1.97 10.21 -4.01
CA GLN A 251 -3.40 9.92 -3.89
C GLN A 251 -3.63 9.10 -2.62
N PRO A 252 -4.60 9.44 -1.76
CA PRO A 252 -5.05 8.56 -0.70
C PRO A 252 -5.69 7.31 -1.28
N ILE A 253 -5.74 6.24 -0.49
CA ILE A 253 -6.46 5.02 -0.88
C ILE A 253 -7.95 5.33 -0.89
N GLU A 254 -8.63 5.05 -2.00
CA GLU A 254 -10.07 5.22 -2.13
C GLU A 254 -10.83 4.12 -1.39
N GLY A 255 -11.92 4.49 -0.74
CA GLY A 255 -12.83 3.58 -0.04
C GLY A 255 -13.09 3.98 1.41
N ASP A 256 -14.08 3.34 2.01
CA ASP A 256 -14.47 3.58 3.39
C ASP A 256 -13.63 2.71 4.33
N TYR A 257 -12.93 3.35 5.26
CA TYR A 257 -12.22 2.62 6.31
C TYR A 257 -13.23 1.96 7.26
N PRO A 258 -13.02 0.68 7.68
CA PRO A 258 -13.97 -0.01 8.55
C PRO A 258 -14.17 0.72 9.87
N ASN A 259 -15.35 0.56 10.47
CA ASN A 259 -15.63 1.12 11.80
C ASN A 259 -14.81 0.42 12.88
N TRP A 260 -13.55 0.85 12.99
CA TRP A 260 -12.55 0.29 13.89
C TRP A 260 -12.91 0.43 15.39
N LYS A 261 -13.75 1.41 15.74
CA LYS A 261 -14.15 1.66 17.12
C LYS A 261 -14.96 0.50 17.71
N GLN A 262 -15.62 -0.30 16.87
CA GLN A 262 -16.42 -1.45 17.31
C GLN A 262 -15.58 -2.63 17.84
N VAL A 263 -14.29 -2.72 17.44
CA VAL A 263 -13.41 -3.81 17.89
C VAL A 263 -12.64 -3.47 19.17
N VAL A 264 -12.76 -2.25 19.66
CA VAL A 264 -12.16 -1.81 20.92
C VAL A 264 -13.12 -2.12 22.05
N PRO A 265 -12.80 -3.08 22.96
CA PRO A 265 -13.65 -3.36 24.10
C PRO A 265 -13.84 -2.12 24.99
N PRO A 266 -15.06 -1.83 25.45
CA PRO A 266 -15.28 -0.75 26.39
C PRO A 266 -14.65 -1.09 27.77
N ALA A 267 -14.20 -0.08 28.51
CA ALA A 267 -13.45 -0.26 29.75
C ALA A 267 -14.24 -1.08 30.81
N GLU A 268 -15.57 -0.96 30.78
CA GLU A 268 -16.46 -1.61 31.76
C GLU A 268 -16.48 -3.14 31.68
N VAL A 269 -16.15 -3.71 30.49
CA VAL A 269 -16.13 -5.17 30.32
C VAL A 269 -14.78 -5.80 30.65
N LEU A 270 -13.71 -5.00 30.78
CA LEU A 270 -12.36 -5.47 31.06
C LEU A 270 -12.26 -5.91 32.53
N LYS A 271 -11.83 -7.16 32.79
CA LYS A 271 -11.91 -7.82 34.11
C LYS A 271 -10.55 -8.14 34.70
N SER A 272 -9.50 -8.10 33.89
CA SER A 272 -8.14 -8.45 34.30
C SER A 272 -7.18 -7.39 33.78
N HIS A 273 -6.32 -6.94 34.66
CA HIS A 273 -5.45 -5.79 34.40
C HIS A 273 -4.00 -6.14 34.70
N ILE A 274 -3.11 -5.83 33.79
CA ILE A 274 -1.66 -6.04 33.91
C ILE A 274 -0.98 -4.68 33.72
N THR A 275 -0.15 -4.29 34.68
CA THR A 275 0.73 -3.12 34.54
C THR A 275 2.16 -3.59 34.51
N LEU A 276 2.85 -3.31 33.40
CA LEU A 276 4.24 -3.66 33.16
C LEU A 276 5.16 -2.48 33.52
N GLY A 277 6.20 -2.74 34.33
CA GLY A 277 7.32 -1.84 34.47
C GLY A 277 8.41 -2.11 33.43
N GLU A 278 9.44 -1.29 33.40
CA GLU A 278 10.57 -1.42 32.46
C GLU A 278 11.20 -2.81 32.46
N SER A 279 11.41 -3.42 33.65
CA SER A 279 11.96 -4.77 33.77
C SER A 279 11.05 -5.83 33.13
N GLY A 280 9.74 -5.73 33.32
CA GLY A 280 8.79 -6.66 32.72
C GLY A 280 8.75 -6.54 31.19
N ILE A 281 8.72 -5.32 30.66
CA ILE A 281 8.78 -5.04 29.21
C ILE A 281 10.08 -5.60 28.63
N LYS A 282 11.22 -5.31 29.25
CA LYS A 282 12.52 -5.81 28.83
C LYS A 282 12.55 -7.34 28.80
N THR A 283 12.11 -7.99 29.88
CA THR A 283 12.06 -9.45 29.99
C THR A 283 11.21 -10.06 28.86
N ILE A 284 10.02 -9.50 28.58
CA ILE A 284 9.15 -10.00 27.50
C ILE A 284 9.84 -9.83 26.14
N LEU A 285 10.39 -8.64 25.84
CA LEU A 285 11.01 -8.36 24.54
C LEU A 285 12.25 -9.22 24.28
N GLU A 286 13.04 -9.53 25.32
CA GLU A 286 14.20 -10.41 25.20
C GLU A 286 13.79 -11.89 25.07
N ALA A 287 12.71 -12.29 25.72
CA ALA A 287 12.23 -13.66 25.72
C ALA A 287 11.50 -14.05 24.42
N LEU A 288 10.70 -13.14 23.85
CA LEU A 288 9.85 -13.43 22.68
C LEU A 288 10.59 -14.09 21.50
N PRO A 289 11.80 -13.65 21.08
CA PRO A 289 12.53 -14.31 19.99
C PRO A 289 13.11 -15.68 20.37
N LEU A 290 13.31 -15.96 21.66
CA LEU A 290 13.91 -17.20 22.17
C LEU A 290 12.87 -18.29 22.43
N LEU A 291 11.62 -17.92 22.67
CA LEU A 291 10.55 -18.86 22.95
C LEU A 291 10.24 -19.76 21.74
N PRO A 292 9.87 -21.06 21.98
CA PRO A 292 9.52 -22.00 20.90
C PRO A 292 8.35 -21.51 20.04
N GLY A 293 8.14 -22.12 18.86
CA GLY A 293 7.04 -21.78 17.95
C GLY A 293 7.27 -20.51 17.09
N HIS A 294 8.49 -19.94 17.07
CA HIS A 294 8.77 -18.75 16.27
C HIS A 294 8.76 -18.98 14.74
N ASN A 295 8.88 -20.24 14.31
CA ASN A 295 8.81 -20.64 12.90
C ASN A 295 7.39 -21.07 12.47
N ASP A 296 6.45 -21.12 13.41
CA ASP A 296 5.07 -21.50 13.11
C ASP A 296 4.31 -20.32 12.48
N ASN A 297 3.30 -20.62 11.67
CA ASN A 297 2.53 -19.60 10.96
C ASN A 297 1.90 -18.56 11.90
N ASP A 298 1.40 -19.01 13.05
CA ASP A 298 0.70 -18.16 14.01
C ASP A 298 1.66 -17.52 15.04
N GLN A 299 2.91 -18.00 15.14
CA GLN A 299 3.94 -17.51 16.07
C GLN A 299 3.38 -17.29 17.49
N SER A 300 2.65 -18.29 17.99
CA SER A 300 1.83 -18.20 19.19
C SER A 300 2.65 -18.08 20.46
N VAL A 301 2.22 -17.16 21.32
CA VAL A 301 2.58 -17.11 22.75
C VAL A 301 1.32 -16.87 23.56
N SER A 302 1.36 -17.13 24.85
CA SER A 302 0.24 -16.83 25.76
C SER A 302 0.71 -16.03 26.94
N LEU A 303 -0.08 -15.04 27.34
CA LEU A 303 0.03 -14.41 28.64
C LEU A 303 -0.96 -15.08 29.58
N GLU A 304 -0.48 -15.52 30.75
CA GLU A 304 -1.27 -16.16 31.77
C GLU A 304 -1.19 -15.41 33.08
N ILE A 305 -2.36 -15.06 33.61
CA ILE A 305 -2.50 -14.51 34.96
C ILE A 305 -2.76 -15.66 35.94
N LYS A 306 -1.82 -15.92 36.83
CA LYS A 306 -1.89 -16.92 37.92
C LYS A 306 -1.91 -16.21 39.25
N GLY A 307 -3.10 -15.82 39.76
CA GLY A 307 -3.21 -15.02 40.97
C GLY A 307 -2.54 -13.65 40.79
N GLU A 308 -1.47 -13.38 41.54
CA GLU A 308 -0.72 -12.11 41.48
C GLU A 308 0.48 -12.17 40.52
N TYR A 309 0.67 -13.26 39.79
CA TYR A 309 1.80 -13.49 38.90
C TYR A 309 1.39 -13.45 37.44
N LEU A 310 2.26 -12.87 36.63
CA LEU A 310 2.17 -12.92 35.18
C LEU A 310 3.20 -13.91 34.65
N VAL A 311 2.76 -14.80 33.74
CA VAL A 311 3.62 -15.77 33.07
C VAL A 311 3.48 -15.63 31.58
N LEU A 312 4.60 -15.45 30.88
CA LEU A 312 4.69 -15.57 29.44
C LEU A 312 5.04 -17.03 29.08
N LYS A 313 4.22 -17.68 28.28
CA LYS A 313 4.45 -19.07 27.90
C LYS A 313 4.30 -19.32 26.40
N ALA A 314 5.04 -20.29 25.90
CA ALA A 314 4.94 -20.77 24.53
C ALA A 314 5.12 -22.28 24.48
N LYS A 315 4.50 -22.88 23.44
CA LYS A 315 4.60 -24.30 23.15
C LYS A 315 5.15 -24.45 21.75
N GLY A 316 6.19 -25.29 21.61
CA GLY A 316 6.73 -25.71 20.33
C GLY A 316 6.08 -26.99 19.81
N ARG A 317 6.73 -27.64 18.85
CA ARG A 317 6.30 -28.95 18.33
C ARG A 317 6.42 -30.07 19.37
N ALA A 318 7.36 -29.96 20.31
CA ALA A 318 7.38 -30.75 21.52
C ALA A 318 6.23 -30.28 22.42
N GLU A 319 5.47 -31.19 23.02
CA GLU A 319 4.26 -30.84 23.78
C GLU A 319 4.53 -30.10 25.10
N GLU A 320 5.78 -29.80 25.43
CA GLU A 320 6.17 -29.13 26.66
C GLU A 320 6.03 -27.61 26.54
N TRP A 321 5.55 -26.99 27.65
CA TRP A 321 5.45 -25.57 27.80
C TRP A 321 6.75 -24.98 28.32
N THR A 322 7.25 -23.95 27.66
CA THR A 322 8.27 -23.04 28.22
C THR A 322 7.55 -21.90 28.90
N GLU A 323 7.77 -21.71 30.18
CA GLU A 323 7.13 -20.67 31.00
C GLU A 323 8.22 -19.70 31.55
N ILE A 324 7.94 -18.42 31.48
CA ILE A 324 8.81 -17.34 31.92
C ILE A 324 7.99 -16.43 32.85
N PRO A 325 8.34 -16.33 34.14
CA PRO A 325 7.69 -15.39 35.03
C PRO A 325 8.07 -13.94 34.64
N ILE A 326 7.08 -13.07 34.60
CA ILE A 326 7.22 -11.67 34.18
C ILE A 326 6.97 -10.76 35.39
N PRO A 327 7.91 -9.86 35.73
CA PRO A 327 7.68 -8.83 36.73
C PRO A 327 6.55 -7.87 36.28
N ALA A 328 5.40 -7.93 36.94
CA ALA A 328 4.24 -7.12 36.63
C ALA A 328 3.35 -6.93 37.87
N LYS A 329 2.55 -5.88 37.87
CA LYS A 329 1.42 -5.75 38.80
C LYS A 329 0.19 -6.30 38.10
N VAL A 330 -0.47 -7.23 38.75
CA VAL A 330 -1.64 -7.92 38.16
C VAL A 330 -2.83 -7.81 39.08
N SER A 331 -4.01 -7.63 38.54
CA SER A 331 -5.25 -7.65 39.31
C SER A 331 -6.39 -8.20 38.45
N GLY A 332 -7.47 -8.67 39.09
CA GLY A 332 -8.66 -9.19 38.42
C GLY A 332 -8.71 -10.69 38.36
N LYS A 333 -9.35 -11.25 37.33
CA LYS A 333 -9.61 -12.70 37.20
C LYS A 333 -8.44 -13.43 36.54
N PRO A 334 -8.16 -14.68 36.95
CA PRO A 334 -7.21 -15.53 36.22
C PRO A 334 -7.66 -15.73 34.77
N VAL A 335 -6.74 -15.53 33.83
CA VAL A 335 -7.00 -15.70 32.40
C VAL A 335 -5.72 -16.11 31.68
N THR A 336 -5.88 -16.94 30.64
CA THR A 336 -4.80 -17.26 29.70
C THR A 336 -5.26 -16.82 28.32
N ILE A 337 -4.50 -15.90 27.68
CA ILE A 337 -4.82 -15.36 26.36
C ILE A 337 -3.71 -15.69 25.36
N PRO A 338 -4.01 -16.51 24.34
CA PRO A 338 -3.06 -16.81 23.28
C PRO A 338 -3.07 -15.70 22.21
N MET A 339 -1.86 -15.31 21.74
CA MET A 339 -1.72 -14.25 20.75
C MET A 339 -0.49 -14.47 19.86
N ASN A 340 -0.43 -13.73 18.76
CA ASN A 340 0.77 -13.65 17.95
C ASN A 340 1.83 -12.80 18.67
N ARG A 341 3.04 -13.37 18.88
CA ARG A 341 4.16 -12.70 19.58
C ARG A 341 4.59 -11.38 18.93
N LYS A 342 4.44 -11.23 17.62
CA LYS A 342 4.80 -9.99 16.91
C LYS A 342 3.91 -8.83 17.34
N TYR A 343 2.62 -9.09 17.58
CA TYR A 343 1.69 -8.03 18.01
C TYR A 343 1.98 -7.60 19.45
N LEU A 344 2.30 -8.56 20.34
CA LEU A 344 2.72 -8.24 21.71
C LEU A 344 4.02 -7.42 21.68
N ALA A 345 5.03 -7.87 20.92
CA ALA A 345 6.29 -7.11 20.78
C ALA A 345 6.05 -5.70 20.24
N LYS A 346 5.12 -5.56 19.28
CA LYS A 346 4.75 -4.26 18.70
C LYS A 346 4.10 -3.35 19.74
N ALA A 347 3.15 -3.85 20.53
CA ALA A 347 2.52 -3.11 21.62
C ALA A 347 3.56 -2.56 22.61
N LEU A 348 4.50 -3.40 23.04
CA LEU A 348 5.54 -3.00 23.99
C LEU A 348 6.55 -2.00 23.40
N LYS A 349 6.90 -2.13 22.11
CA LYS A 349 7.76 -1.16 21.40
C LYS A 349 7.09 0.20 21.20
N ILE A 350 5.77 0.23 21.07
CA ILE A 350 4.96 1.47 21.02
C ILE A 350 4.96 2.18 22.39
N GLY A 351 5.33 1.46 23.45
CA GLY A 351 5.37 1.97 24.82
C GLY A 351 4.12 1.64 25.64
N CYS A 352 3.30 0.66 25.21
CA CYS A 352 2.17 0.22 26.01
C CYS A 352 2.68 -0.43 27.30
N THR A 353 2.23 0.09 28.45
CA THR A 353 2.56 -0.40 29.78
C THR A 353 1.39 -1.07 30.47
N GLN A 354 0.19 -0.88 29.97
CA GLN A 354 -1.05 -1.41 30.51
C GLN A 354 -1.68 -2.39 29.52
N ILE A 355 -2.09 -3.57 30.03
CA ILE A 355 -2.76 -4.60 29.24
C ILE A 355 -4.03 -4.99 29.98
N ASP A 356 -5.17 -4.81 29.32
CA ASP A 356 -6.50 -5.05 29.89
C ASP A 356 -7.19 -6.15 29.08
N ILE A 357 -7.81 -7.10 29.79
CA ILE A 357 -8.37 -8.33 29.21
C ILE A 357 -9.77 -8.55 29.77
N GLU A 358 -10.73 -8.85 28.90
CA GLU A 358 -12.06 -9.29 29.30
C GLU A 358 -12.10 -10.79 29.61
N ASP A 359 -11.70 -11.60 28.60
CA ASP A 359 -11.63 -13.06 28.68
C ASP A 359 -10.62 -13.61 27.64
N LYS A 360 -10.54 -14.94 27.54
CA LYS A 360 -9.61 -15.65 26.65
C LYS A 360 -9.91 -15.52 25.15
N THR A 361 -11.10 -15.07 24.78
CA THR A 361 -11.61 -15.01 23.40
C THR A 361 -11.84 -13.59 22.90
N SER A 362 -12.01 -12.65 23.81
CA SER A 362 -12.18 -11.24 23.50
C SER A 362 -10.83 -10.56 23.18
N PRO A 363 -10.83 -9.52 22.34
CA PRO A 363 -9.63 -8.75 22.04
C PRO A 363 -9.05 -8.15 23.34
N MET A 364 -7.74 -8.20 23.49
CA MET A 364 -7.06 -7.52 24.59
C MET A 364 -6.65 -6.11 24.18
N VAL A 365 -6.63 -5.19 25.12
CA VAL A 365 -6.27 -3.78 24.93
C VAL A 365 -4.92 -3.51 25.59
N CYS A 366 -3.92 -3.19 24.79
CA CYS A 366 -2.64 -2.68 25.28
C CYS A 366 -2.67 -1.16 25.17
N SER A 367 -2.40 -0.44 26.26
CA SER A 367 -2.55 1.02 26.27
C SER A 367 -1.36 1.75 26.88
N THR A 368 -1.21 2.99 26.44
CA THR A 368 -0.34 4.01 27.02
C THR A 368 -0.98 5.38 26.76
N LYS A 369 -0.39 6.46 27.25
CA LYS A 369 -0.94 7.81 27.13
C LYS A 369 -1.27 8.16 25.66
N GLY A 370 -2.55 8.28 25.34
CA GLY A 370 -3.03 8.69 24.01
C GLY A 370 -2.89 7.65 22.91
N LYS A 371 -2.52 6.39 23.24
CA LYS A 371 -2.34 5.32 22.27
C LYS A 371 -2.90 4.01 22.79
N ILE A 372 -3.50 3.24 21.90
CA ILE A 372 -3.93 1.87 22.15
C ILE A 372 -3.47 0.94 21.04
N LEU A 373 -3.19 -0.29 21.39
CA LEU A 373 -3.03 -1.39 20.45
C LEU A 373 -3.92 -2.55 20.89
N VAL A 374 -4.93 -2.85 20.09
CA VAL A 374 -5.86 -3.95 20.32
C VAL A 374 -5.33 -5.19 19.62
N ILE A 375 -5.29 -6.33 20.29
CA ILE A 375 -4.79 -7.59 19.74
C ILE A 375 -5.92 -8.62 19.83
N CYS A 376 -6.31 -9.18 18.68
CA CYS A 376 -7.24 -10.30 18.66
C CYS A 376 -6.51 -11.58 19.11
N PRO A 377 -7.07 -12.35 20.05
CA PRO A 377 -6.48 -13.61 20.49
C PRO A 377 -6.50 -14.64 19.35
N LEU A 378 -5.57 -15.57 19.41
CA LEU A 378 -5.59 -16.75 18.52
C LEU A 378 -6.69 -17.69 19.00
N GLY A 379 -7.69 -17.91 18.15
CA GLY A 379 -8.75 -18.87 18.43
C GLY A 379 -8.24 -20.31 18.43
N PRO A 380 -9.00 -21.29 18.99
CA PRO A 380 -8.70 -22.69 18.84
C PRO A 380 -8.60 -23.07 17.34
N PRO A 381 -7.81 -24.09 16.98
CA PRO A 381 -7.55 -24.46 15.58
C PRO A 381 -8.79 -24.62 14.70
N ASP A 382 -9.94 -25.01 15.31
CA ASP A 382 -11.21 -25.23 14.62
C ASP A 382 -12.04 -23.94 14.41
N ALA A 383 -11.68 -22.83 15.06
CA ALA A 383 -12.38 -21.54 14.91
C ALA A 383 -12.01 -20.78 13.62
N LYS A 384 -11.05 -21.28 12.83
CA LYS A 384 -10.60 -20.66 11.56
C LYS A 384 -11.68 -20.54 10.48
N LYS A 385 -12.87 -21.18 10.66
CA LYS A 385 -13.98 -21.13 9.70
C LYS A 385 -14.98 -19.99 9.93
N VAL A 386 -14.97 -19.30 11.06
CA VAL A 386 -16.01 -18.32 11.43
C VAL A 386 -15.56 -16.85 11.29
N ALA A 387 -14.26 -16.58 11.29
CA ALA A 387 -13.74 -15.21 11.29
C ALA A 387 -13.50 -14.60 9.89
N ALA A 388 -13.88 -15.29 8.82
CA ALA A 388 -13.78 -14.80 7.45
C ALA A 388 -15.18 -14.68 6.81
N ALA A 389 -16.08 -13.92 7.45
CA ALA A 389 -17.21 -13.35 6.73
C ALA A 389 -16.69 -12.15 5.93
N PRO A 390 -16.78 -12.15 4.60
CA PRO A 390 -16.46 -10.97 3.82
C PRO A 390 -17.43 -9.86 4.23
N ALA A 391 -16.91 -8.66 4.43
CA ALA A 391 -17.75 -7.48 4.47
C ALA A 391 -18.58 -7.47 3.18
N THR A 392 -19.85 -7.71 3.29
CA THR A 392 -20.82 -7.62 2.19
C THR A 392 -20.78 -6.20 1.68
N PRO A 393 -20.59 -5.95 0.38
CA PRO A 393 -20.76 -4.62 -0.16
C PRO A 393 -22.18 -4.15 0.14
N PRO A 394 -22.40 -2.86 0.45
CA PRO A 394 -23.74 -2.35 0.66
C PRO A 394 -24.55 -2.59 -0.61
N ALA A 395 -25.66 -3.33 -0.45
CA ALA A 395 -26.63 -3.56 -1.49
C ALA A 395 -27.19 -2.22 -1.96
N SER A 396 -27.16 -2.00 -3.25
CA SER A 396 -27.90 -0.91 -3.91
C SER A 396 -29.37 -1.00 -3.54
N PRO A 397 -30.05 0.10 -3.21
CA PRO A 397 -31.47 0.05 -2.91
C PRO A 397 -32.27 -0.31 -4.16
N SER A 398 -32.87 -1.49 -4.15
CA SER A 398 -33.98 -1.85 -5.03
C SER A 398 -35.23 -1.03 -4.65
N PRO A 399 -35.98 -0.56 -5.62
CA PRO A 399 -37.23 0.13 -5.32
C PRO A 399 -38.31 -0.90 -4.98
N GLU A 400 -38.70 -0.97 -3.71
CA GLU A 400 -39.86 -1.74 -3.29
C GLU A 400 -41.05 -0.82 -3.03
N ASN A 401 -42.08 -1.02 -3.84
CA ASN A 401 -43.52 -0.95 -3.60
C ASN A 401 -44.05 -0.03 -2.50
N ALA A 402 -44.73 1.01 -2.93
CA ALA A 402 -45.86 1.55 -2.21
C ALA A 402 -47.12 1.30 -3.05
N SER A 403 -47.84 0.22 -2.69
CA SER A 403 -49.23 -0.01 -3.12
C SER A 403 -50.15 0.35 -1.98
N ALA A 404 -51.07 1.29 -2.17
CA ALA A 404 -52.44 1.22 -1.68
C ALA A 404 -53.32 2.37 -2.22
N ALA A 405 -54.29 1.95 -3.00
CA ALA A 405 -55.70 2.39 -3.05
C ALA A 405 -56.05 3.79 -3.60
N ALA A 406 -56.63 3.83 -4.80
CA ALA A 406 -58.03 4.19 -5.04
C ALA A 406 -58.35 4.25 -6.54
N THR A 407 -59.35 3.52 -6.98
CA THR A 407 -59.98 3.44 -8.29
C THR A 407 -61.23 4.31 -8.35
N PRO A 408 -61.95 4.45 -9.52
CA PRO A 408 -61.67 5.22 -10.73
C PRO A 408 -62.81 6.28 -10.96
N PRO A 409 -63.04 6.91 -12.13
CA PRO A 409 -63.63 6.31 -13.35
C PRO A 409 -63.24 6.92 -14.73
N ALA A 410 -63.30 6.08 -15.70
CA ALA A 410 -63.79 6.00 -17.07
C ALA A 410 -63.80 7.16 -18.07
N ALA A 411 -63.59 6.75 -19.28
CA ALA A 411 -64.06 7.11 -20.65
C ALA A 411 -63.09 7.98 -21.48
N GLU A 412 -62.83 7.75 -22.69
CA GLU A 412 -63.33 7.14 -23.87
C GLU A 412 -62.38 7.45 -25.06
N THR A 413 -62.18 6.44 -25.92
CA THR A 413 -62.09 6.48 -27.41
C THR A 413 -61.20 7.51 -28.10
N THR A 414 -60.28 7.11 -28.98
CA THR A 414 -60.45 6.71 -30.37
C THR A 414 -59.10 6.36 -31.05
N LYS A 415 -59.09 5.29 -31.79
CA LYS A 415 -58.19 4.95 -32.93
C LYS A 415 -58.73 5.66 -34.19
N PRO A 416 -58.10 5.72 -35.40
CA PRO A 416 -57.22 4.75 -36.05
C PRO A 416 -56.14 5.34 -37.03
N GLU A 417 -55.31 4.39 -37.58
CA GLU A 417 -54.83 4.25 -38.98
C GLU A 417 -53.79 5.27 -39.51
N GLU A 418 -52.81 4.97 -40.30
CA GLU A 418 -52.54 3.97 -41.32
C GLU A 418 -51.03 3.94 -41.66
N GLN A 419 -50.55 2.81 -42.15
CA GLN A 419 -49.34 2.59 -42.97
C GLN A 419 -49.53 3.13 -44.40
N PRO A 420 -48.60 2.99 -45.43
CA PRO A 420 -47.30 2.31 -45.54
C PRO A 420 -46.28 2.96 -46.51
N THR A 421 -45.29 2.11 -46.95
CA THR A 421 -44.44 2.14 -48.20
C THR A 421 -43.07 2.81 -48.09
N GLU A 422 -42.01 2.37 -48.68
CA GLU A 422 -41.48 1.28 -49.49
C GLU A 422 -40.03 1.60 -49.94
N ARG A 423 -39.22 0.56 -50.11
CA ARG A 423 -38.11 0.36 -51.09
C ARG A 423 -36.86 1.26 -51.00
N SER A 424 -35.64 0.77 -51.06
CA SER A 424 -35.01 -0.08 -52.09
C SER A 424 -33.61 -0.56 -51.68
N GLN A 425 -33.28 -1.81 -51.97
CA GLN A 425 -31.94 -2.29 -52.32
C GLN A 425 -31.61 -1.92 -53.77
N PRO A 426 -30.37 -2.10 -54.35
CA PRO A 426 -29.66 -3.37 -54.41
C PRO A 426 -28.07 -3.33 -54.53
N VAL A 427 -27.45 -4.51 -54.36
CA VAL A 427 -26.53 -5.29 -55.28
C VAL A 427 -25.08 -4.80 -55.39
N ALA A 428 -24.03 -5.54 -55.47
CA ALA A 428 -23.56 -6.92 -55.70
C ALA A 428 -22.04 -6.87 -55.56
N GLU A 429 -21.29 -7.82 -55.45
CA GLU A 429 -20.78 -9.06 -56.02
C GLU A 429 -19.28 -9.15 -55.65
N ASN A 430 -18.51 -10.17 -55.60
CA ASN A 430 -18.54 -11.52 -56.14
C ASN A 430 -17.32 -12.33 -55.65
N ASN A 431 -17.48 -13.63 -55.65
CA ASN A 431 -16.56 -14.72 -56.02
C ASN A 431 -15.49 -15.17 -55.04
N GLY A 432 -15.25 -16.42 -54.84
CA GLY A 432 -15.72 -17.64 -55.52
C GLY A 432 -15.05 -18.90 -54.93
N ALA A 433 -15.78 -19.96 -55.14
CA ALA A 433 -15.50 -21.31 -55.58
C ALA A 433 -14.64 -22.26 -54.70
N ALA A 434 -14.93 -23.47 -54.50
CA ALA A 434 -15.70 -24.61 -54.93
C ALA A 434 -15.06 -25.83 -54.26
N THR A 435 -15.67 -26.90 -53.92
CA THR A 435 -16.24 -28.06 -54.59
C THR A 435 -16.73 -29.07 -53.55
N ALA A 436 -17.91 -29.45 -53.50
CA ALA A 436 -18.67 -30.63 -53.98
C ALA A 436 -18.25 -31.99 -53.40
N THR A 437 -19.21 -32.72 -52.81
CA THR A 437 -19.85 -33.89 -53.40
C THR A 437 -20.90 -34.53 -52.44
N ARG A 438 -22.11 -34.53 -52.90
CA ARG A 438 -23.22 -35.54 -52.96
C ARG A 438 -23.41 -36.62 -51.89
N GLY A 439 -24.65 -36.70 -51.44
CA GLY A 439 -25.41 -37.92 -51.41
C GLY A 439 -26.65 -37.93 -50.53
N ASN A 440 -27.80 -37.64 -51.12
CA ASN A 440 -29.17 -38.17 -51.04
C ASN A 440 -29.93 -38.39 -49.72
N LEU A 441 -31.02 -37.65 -49.70
CA LEU A 441 -32.49 -37.99 -49.62
C LEU A 441 -33.00 -38.80 -48.44
N SER A 442 -33.89 -38.26 -47.60
CA SER A 442 -35.33 -38.34 -47.75
C SER A 442 -36.10 -37.95 -46.49
N THR A 443 -37.17 -37.18 -46.72
CA THR A 443 -38.40 -37.00 -45.90
C THR A 443 -38.40 -36.22 -44.61
N THR A 444 -39.09 -35.09 -44.69
CA THR A 444 -39.79 -34.26 -43.69
C THR A 444 -40.82 -35.13 -42.87
N PRO A 445 -41.35 -34.68 -41.69
CA PRO A 445 -41.58 -33.29 -41.28
C PRO A 445 -41.32 -32.97 -39.79
N THR A 446 -41.10 -31.65 -39.53
CA THR A 446 -41.64 -30.86 -38.44
C THR A 446 -41.52 -31.34 -36.99
N GLU A 447 -40.62 -30.72 -36.27
CA GLU A 447 -40.91 -30.14 -34.92
C GLU A 447 -39.76 -29.23 -34.56
N SER A 448 -40.07 -27.96 -34.28
CA SER A 448 -39.16 -26.94 -33.75
C SER A 448 -38.88 -27.29 -32.29
N GLU A 449 -37.75 -27.97 -31.98
CA GLU A 449 -37.20 -28.04 -30.65
C GLU A 449 -36.46 -26.73 -30.39
N GLU A 450 -37.10 -25.79 -29.72
CA GLU A 450 -36.45 -24.78 -28.90
C GLU A 450 -35.62 -25.49 -27.83
N THR A 451 -34.30 -25.58 -28.03
CA THR A 451 -33.39 -25.99 -26.97
C THR A 451 -33.57 -24.98 -25.85
N PRO A 452 -33.94 -25.37 -24.62
CA PRO A 452 -34.21 -24.44 -23.52
C PRO A 452 -32.96 -23.59 -23.28
N ALA A 453 -33.10 -22.30 -23.14
CA ALA A 453 -32.02 -21.35 -22.85
C ALA A 453 -31.19 -21.76 -21.61
N ILE A 454 -31.77 -22.61 -20.76
CA ILE A 454 -31.15 -23.25 -19.59
C ILE A 454 -30.03 -24.23 -20.00
N ASP A 455 -30.22 -25.05 -21.04
CA ASP A 455 -29.17 -26.01 -21.47
C ASP A 455 -27.98 -25.30 -22.11
N LEU A 456 -28.23 -24.19 -22.80
CA LEU A 456 -27.15 -23.33 -23.33
C LEU A 456 -26.37 -22.64 -22.21
N MET A 457 -27.05 -22.17 -21.17
CA MET A 457 -26.41 -21.61 -19.96
C MET A 457 -25.62 -22.67 -19.18
N LEU A 458 -26.15 -23.89 -19.05
CA LEU A 458 -25.44 -24.99 -18.39
C LEU A 458 -24.17 -25.39 -19.15
N ALA A 459 -24.20 -25.40 -20.48
CA ALA A 459 -23.04 -25.66 -21.32
C ALA A 459 -21.99 -24.55 -21.19
N GLN A 460 -22.40 -23.28 -21.13
CA GLN A 460 -21.50 -22.16 -20.89
C GLN A 460 -20.88 -22.19 -19.49
N ILE A 461 -21.64 -22.55 -18.46
CA ILE A 461 -21.12 -22.75 -17.09
C ILE A 461 -20.11 -23.90 -17.06
N GLY A 462 -20.35 -24.98 -17.81
CA GLY A 462 -19.41 -26.09 -17.96
C GLY A 462 -18.07 -25.65 -18.54
N THR A 463 -18.07 -24.89 -19.63
CA THR A 463 -16.85 -24.38 -20.27
C THR A 463 -16.10 -23.37 -19.39
N LEU A 464 -16.80 -22.51 -18.67
CA LEU A 464 -16.20 -21.60 -17.68
C LEU A 464 -15.56 -22.35 -16.52
N ARG A 465 -16.22 -23.39 -16.01
CA ARG A 465 -15.67 -24.23 -14.94
C ARG A 465 -14.40 -24.96 -15.35
N ASP A 466 -14.35 -25.48 -16.57
CA ASP A 466 -13.16 -26.16 -17.12
C ASP A 466 -12.03 -25.15 -17.38
N GLY A 467 -12.34 -23.93 -17.82
CA GLY A 467 -11.41 -22.83 -17.96
C GLY A 467 -10.78 -22.44 -16.61
N VAL A 468 -11.58 -22.30 -15.55
CA VAL A 468 -11.11 -21.99 -14.19
C VAL A 468 -10.22 -23.11 -13.66
N LYS A 469 -10.58 -24.37 -13.90
CA LYS A 469 -9.78 -25.53 -13.48
C LYS A 469 -8.40 -25.52 -14.16
N LYS A 470 -8.33 -25.23 -15.45
CA LYS A 470 -7.07 -25.13 -16.19
C LYS A 470 -6.20 -23.99 -15.67
N VAL A 471 -6.77 -22.82 -15.40
CA VAL A 471 -6.05 -21.69 -14.82
C VAL A 471 -5.49 -22.04 -13.42
N THR A 472 -6.26 -22.79 -12.62
CA THR A 472 -5.81 -23.22 -11.29
C THR A 472 -4.64 -24.22 -11.38
N GLU A 473 -4.65 -25.12 -12.36
CA GLU A 473 -3.54 -26.04 -12.63
C GLU A 473 -2.28 -25.30 -13.12
N ASP A 474 -2.44 -24.31 -14.00
CA ASP A 474 -1.35 -23.49 -14.51
C ASP A 474 -0.72 -22.63 -13.40
N LEU A 475 -1.52 -22.07 -12.50
CA LEU A 475 -1.03 -21.36 -11.30
C LEU A 475 -0.25 -22.31 -10.37
N GLY A 476 -0.72 -23.53 -10.16
CA GLY A 476 0.00 -24.54 -9.38
C GLY A 476 1.33 -24.97 -10.01
N ASN A 477 1.42 -25.00 -11.33
CA ASN A 477 2.65 -25.24 -12.07
C ASN A 477 3.64 -24.08 -11.92
N MET A 478 3.16 -22.85 -12.05
CA MET A 478 3.95 -21.64 -11.89
C MET A 478 4.50 -21.49 -10.47
N GLU A 479 3.71 -21.82 -9.45
CA GLU A 479 4.16 -21.84 -8.06
C GLU A 479 5.30 -22.86 -7.83
N ARG A 480 5.18 -24.05 -8.43
CA ARG A 480 6.25 -25.08 -8.35
C ARG A 480 7.54 -24.61 -9.01
N LEU A 481 7.46 -23.95 -10.17
CA LEU A 481 8.62 -23.40 -10.87
C LEU A 481 9.27 -22.28 -10.07
N LEU A 482 8.49 -21.39 -9.47
CA LEU A 482 8.97 -20.32 -8.59
C LEU A 482 9.70 -20.87 -7.36
N ARG A 483 9.14 -21.87 -6.69
CA ARG A 483 9.77 -22.54 -5.54
C ARG A 483 11.10 -23.19 -5.93
N ARG A 484 11.20 -23.74 -7.16
CA ARG A 484 12.44 -24.34 -7.69
C ARG A 484 13.51 -23.25 -7.96
N ALA A 485 13.12 -22.16 -8.61
CA ALA A 485 14.01 -21.03 -8.88
C ALA A 485 14.54 -20.38 -7.60
N VAL A 486 13.68 -20.18 -6.58
CA VAL A 486 14.11 -19.67 -5.27
C VAL A 486 15.09 -20.62 -4.57
N LYS A 487 14.89 -21.94 -4.69
CA LYS A 487 15.82 -22.92 -4.13
C LYS A 487 17.17 -22.92 -4.83
N GLU A 488 17.19 -22.78 -6.15
CA GLU A 488 18.41 -22.65 -6.94
C GLU A 488 19.17 -21.35 -6.62
N GLN A 489 18.46 -20.25 -6.49
CA GLN A 489 19.08 -18.98 -6.09
C GLN A 489 19.75 -19.06 -4.71
N ARG A 490 19.08 -19.70 -3.72
CA ARG A 490 19.66 -19.90 -2.38
C ARG A 490 20.89 -20.85 -2.39
N THR A 491 20.94 -21.84 -3.29
CA THR A 491 22.12 -22.70 -3.47
C THR A 491 23.27 -21.92 -4.06
N ASN A 492 23.02 -21.14 -5.10
CA ASN A 492 24.05 -20.29 -5.73
C ASN A 492 24.60 -19.23 -4.75
N GLU A 493 23.76 -18.60 -3.92
CA GLU A 493 24.23 -17.69 -2.87
C GLU A 493 25.14 -18.37 -1.84
N LYS A 494 24.81 -19.61 -1.45
CA LYS A 494 25.66 -20.38 -0.53
C LYS A 494 27.01 -20.74 -1.17
N GLU A 495 27.03 -21.08 -2.45
CA GLU A 495 28.28 -21.38 -3.17
C GLU A 495 29.14 -20.12 -3.34
N ILE A 496 28.54 -18.99 -3.69
CA ILE A 496 29.23 -17.69 -3.77
C ILE A 496 29.83 -17.31 -2.41
N ASN A 497 29.08 -17.51 -1.32
CA ASN A 497 29.59 -17.21 0.01
C ASN A 497 30.71 -18.18 0.45
N ARG A 498 30.63 -19.46 0.08
CA ARG A 498 31.73 -20.42 0.28
C ARG A 498 33.00 -20.01 -0.51
N ALA A 499 32.82 -19.66 -1.78
CA ALA A 499 33.94 -19.20 -2.61
C ALA A 499 34.59 -17.91 -2.04
N ARG A 500 33.77 -16.96 -1.54
CA ARG A 500 34.28 -15.75 -0.89
C ARG A 500 35.05 -16.07 0.41
N THR A 501 34.59 -17.04 1.20
CA THR A 501 35.27 -17.46 2.42
C THR A 501 36.59 -18.12 2.12
N THR A 502 36.64 -18.99 1.10
CA THR A 502 37.86 -19.66 0.63
C THR A 502 38.88 -18.65 0.07
N LEU A 503 38.42 -17.66 -0.69
CA LEU A 503 39.27 -16.58 -1.19
C LEU A 503 39.84 -15.70 -0.04
N ARG A 504 39.07 -15.47 1.01
CA ARG A 504 39.59 -14.75 2.18
C ARG A 504 40.62 -15.57 2.97
N SER A 505 40.44 -16.88 3.11
CA SER A 505 41.39 -17.75 3.78
C SER A 505 42.69 -17.91 2.96
N LEU A 506 42.64 -17.96 1.64
CA LEU A 506 43.80 -17.95 0.80
C LEU A 506 44.58 -16.63 0.90
N LYS A 507 43.88 -15.49 0.95
CA LYS A 507 44.52 -14.18 1.09
C LYS A 507 45.14 -13.93 2.45
N SER A 508 44.77 -14.70 3.48
CA SER A 508 45.40 -14.66 4.83
C SER A 508 46.60 -15.59 5.00
N VAL A 509 46.94 -16.38 3.99
CA VAL A 509 48.11 -17.31 4.00
C VAL A 509 49.28 -16.73 3.18
N GLU A 510 49.06 -15.65 2.42
CA GLU A 510 50.11 -14.97 1.62
C GLU A 510 50.73 -13.74 2.33
N LEU A 511 50.58 -13.61 3.65
CA LEU A 511 51.28 -12.63 4.51
C LEU A 511 52.03 -13.40 5.65
#